data_ef5a2ac6096f7dda509e97ba45e6cb82
#
_entry.id   ef5a2ac6096f7dda509e97ba45e6cb82
#
_cell.length_a   1.000
_cell.length_b   1.000
_cell.length_c   1.000
_cell.angle_alpha   90.00
_cell.angle_beta   90.00
_cell.angle_gamma   90.00
#
_symmetry.space_group_name_H-M   'P 1'
#
loop_
_entity.id
_entity.type
_entity.pdbx_description
1 polymer ?
#
loop_
_entity_poly.entity_id
_entity_poly.type
_entity_poly.pdbx_seq_one_letter_code
_entity_poly.pdbx_strand_id
1 'polypeptide(L)'
;MNNLMNPKYPEGRNLFKDKNILITAAAGSGIGFSTAKRFLEEGANIFISDIHQGRLNEAIDSLRKLDMGEVNGCLCNVTKDEQIERMFKEAIACFSNLNGVINNAGLGGESKLEEMTNDAWDLVIDVTLNGAMKIMRAAIPVLKDTQGVIVNNASVLGWRAQAGQSHYAAAKAGVMALTRCVAMETVEFGIRINAVAPSLAMNPHLSKTNSDELIAILESKEAFGRGAESWEIANILLFLASDLSSYMTGEVISASSQRA
;
A
#
# COMPACT_ATOMS: atom_id res chain seq x y z
N MET A 1 -2.87 -21.06 22.59
CA MET A 1 -2.62 -21.03 21.14
C MET A 1 -3.73 -20.37 20.33
N ASN A 2 -4.99 -20.27 20.82
CA ASN A 2 -6.12 -19.79 20.01
C ASN A 2 -6.10 -18.29 19.63
N ASN A 3 -5.41 -17.42 20.35
CA ASN A 3 -5.42 -15.97 20.05
C ASN A 3 -4.56 -15.55 18.83
N LEU A 4 -3.61 -16.39 18.40
CA LEU A 4 -2.80 -16.11 17.21
C LEU A 4 -3.55 -16.41 15.92
N MET A 5 -4.53 -17.29 15.95
CA MET A 5 -5.34 -17.67 14.80
C MET A 5 -6.46 -16.67 14.50
N ASN A 6 -6.94 -15.93 15.51
CA ASN A 6 -7.99 -14.93 15.39
C ASN A 6 -7.57 -13.65 16.14
N PRO A 7 -6.73 -12.82 15.54
CA PRO A 7 -6.29 -11.57 16.17
C PRO A 7 -7.46 -10.61 16.37
N LYS A 8 -7.48 -9.93 17.52
CA LYS A 8 -8.51 -8.93 17.81
C LYS A 8 -8.32 -7.69 16.94
N TYR A 9 -9.38 -7.26 16.25
CA TYR A 9 -9.39 -6.01 15.53
C TYR A 9 -9.19 -4.82 16.50
N PRO A 10 -8.25 -3.89 16.25
CA PRO A 10 -7.94 -2.81 17.18
C PRO A 10 -8.98 -1.68 17.13
N GLU A 11 -9.19 -1.02 18.25
CA GLU A 11 -9.95 0.24 18.32
C GLU A 11 -9.11 1.43 17.87
N GLY A 12 -9.73 2.44 17.25
CA GLY A 12 -9.07 3.68 16.86
C GLY A 12 -8.68 4.53 18.07
N ARG A 13 -7.61 5.32 17.91
CA ARG A 13 -7.02 6.19 18.95
C ARG A 13 -6.87 7.64 18.49
N ASN A 14 -7.47 8.01 17.35
CA ASN A 14 -7.39 9.33 16.74
C ASN A 14 -5.94 9.75 16.37
N LEU A 15 -5.09 8.81 15.98
CA LEU A 15 -3.70 9.07 15.59
C LEU A 15 -3.58 10.00 14.37
N PHE A 16 -4.63 10.07 13.55
CA PHE A 16 -4.67 10.86 12.31
C PHE A 16 -5.77 11.91 12.31
N LYS A 17 -6.20 12.35 13.50
CA LYS A 17 -7.21 13.41 13.61
C LYS A 17 -6.80 14.63 12.78
N ASP A 18 -7.71 15.08 11.92
CA ASP A 18 -7.55 16.25 11.04
C ASP A 18 -6.39 16.09 10.01
N LYS A 19 -5.91 14.88 9.75
CA LYS A 19 -4.91 14.59 8.72
C LYS A 19 -5.57 14.11 7.42
N ASN A 20 -5.00 14.51 6.29
CA ASN A 20 -5.47 14.19 4.96
C ASN A 20 -4.52 13.18 4.29
N ILE A 21 -5.03 12.01 3.95
CA ILE A 21 -4.23 10.89 3.46
C ILE A 21 -4.71 10.44 2.06
N LEU A 22 -3.79 10.37 1.11
CA LEU A 22 -4.03 9.81 -0.21
C LEU A 22 -3.57 8.35 -0.25
N ILE A 23 -4.41 7.45 -0.80
CA ILE A 23 -4.14 6.01 -0.86
C ILE A 23 -4.40 5.50 -2.29
N THR A 24 -3.38 4.94 -2.94
CA THR A 24 -3.52 4.38 -4.29
C THR A 24 -3.99 2.92 -4.27
N ALA A 25 -4.76 2.51 -5.29
CA ALA A 25 -5.34 1.17 -5.41
C ALA A 25 -6.09 0.74 -4.15
N ALA A 26 -6.99 1.60 -3.66
CA ALA A 26 -7.69 1.42 -2.39
C ALA A 26 -9.14 0.95 -2.55
N ALA A 27 -9.56 0.58 -3.76
CA ALA A 27 -10.86 -0.05 -3.98
C ALA A 27 -10.79 -1.58 -3.82
N GLY A 28 -11.91 -2.20 -3.53
CA GLY A 28 -12.03 -3.64 -3.36
C GLY A 28 -11.90 -4.09 -1.90
N SER A 29 -11.13 -5.14 -1.63
CA SER A 29 -11.12 -5.81 -0.32
C SER A 29 -9.72 -6.15 0.20
N GLY A 30 -8.67 -5.60 -0.43
CA GLY A 30 -7.28 -5.86 -0.08
C GLY A 30 -6.70 -4.86 0.92
N ILE A 31 -5.36 -4.83 0.97
CA ILE A 31 -4.58 -3.96 1.86
C ILE A 31 -4.97 -2.49 1.71
N GLY A 32 -5.13 -1.99 0.47
CA GLY A 32 -5.47 -0.58 0.22
C GLY A 32 -6.80 -0.17 0.84
N PHE A 33 -7.87 -0.97 0.66
CA PHE A 33 -9.17 -0.69 1.27
C PHE A 33 -9.13 -0.79 2.80
N SER A 34 -8.49 -1.83 3.34
CA SER A 34 -8.31 -1.99 4.78
C SER A 34 -7.52 -0.82 5.38
N THR A 35 -6.52 -0.32 4.64
CA THR A 35 -5.74 0.86 5.04
C THR A 35 -6.62 2.11 5.07
N ALA A 36 -7.42 2.35 4.03
CA ALA A 36 -8.36 3.47 3.98
C ALA A 36 -9.34 3.44 5.16
N LYS A 37 -9.91 2.27 5.44
CA LYS A 37 -10.81 2.07 6.58
C LYS A 37 -10.11 2.37 7.91
N ARG A 38 -8.90 1.84 8.11
CA ARG A 38 -8.13 2.05 9.35
C ARG A 38 -7.75 3.51 9.54
N PHE A 39 -7.36 4.25 8.50
CA PHE A 39 -7.10 5.68 8.60
C PHE A 39 -8.33 6.49 9.01
N LEU A 40 -9.52 6.16 8.46
CA LEU A 40 -10.78 6.78 8.89
C LEU A 40 -11.07 6.51 10.37
N GLU A 41 -10.90 5.27 10.84
CA GLU A 41 -11.08 4.90 12.24
C GLU A 41 -10.09 5.61 13.18
N GLU A 42 -8.99 6.12 12.64
CA GLU A 42 -8.01 6.95 13.36
C GLU A 42 -8.22 8.45 13.15
N GLY A 43 -9.37 8.87 12.56
CA GLY A 43 -9.79 10.26 12.43
C GLY A 43 -9.24 11.02 11.22
N ALA A 44 -8.69 10.32 10.22
CA ALA A 44 -8.21 10.95 8.99
C ALA A 44 -9.35 11.25 8.01
N ASN A 45 -9.14 12.27 7.15
CA ASN A 45 -9.82 12.36 5.86
C ASN A 45 -9.03 11.58 4.82
N ILE A 46 -9.70 10.93 3.89
CA ILE A 46 -9.02 10.09 2.90
C ILE A 46 -9.42 10.44 1.47
N PHE A 47 -8.41 10.40 0.59
CA PHE A 47 -8.58 10.43 -0.85
C PHE A 47 -8.09 9.11 -1.43
N ILE A 48 -8.97 8.33 -2.05
CA ILE A 48 -8.60 7.02 -2.60
C ILE A 48 -8.59 7.03 -4.12
N SER A 49 -7.76 6.18 -4.71
CA SER A 49 -7.79 5.98 -6.16
C SER A 49 -7.78 4.49 -6.52
N ASP A 50 -8.33 4.19 -7.69
CA ASP A 50 -8.28 2.86 -8.30
C ASP A 50 -8.35 3.00 -9.83
N ILE A 51 -7.99 1.93 -10.54
CA ILE A 51 -8.12 1.87 -12.00
C ILE A 51 -9.53 1.48 -12.44
N HIS A 52 -10.38 0.96 -11.55
CA HIS A 52 -11.72 0.46 -11.85
C HIS A 52 -12.81 1.35 -11.23
N GLN A 53 -13.54 2.07 -12.07
CA GLN A 53 -14.57 3.02 -11.63
C GLN A 53 -15.65 2.39 -10.74
N GLY A 54 -16.18 1.22 -11.10
CA GLY A 54 -17.23 0.56 -10.30
C GLY A 54 -16.77 0.22 -8.90
N ARG A 55 -15.60 -0.43 -8.77
CA ARG A 55 -15.01 -0.74 -7.45
C ARG A 55 -14.68 0.51 -6.64
N LEU A 56 -14.22 1.57 -7.30
CA LEU A 56 -13.92 2.84 -6.64
C LEU A 56 -15.19 3.45 -6.02
N ASN A 57 -16.28 3.51 -6.78
CA ASN A 57 -17.56 4.03 -6.29
C ASN A 57 -18.07 3.21 -5.10
N GLU A 58 -18.08 1.88 -5.20
CA GLU A 58 -18.49 0.98 -4.11
C GLU A 58 -17.62 1.18 -2.85
N ALA A 59 -16.30 1.36 -3.02
CA ALA A 59 -15.39 1.61 -1.91
C ALA A 59 -15.67 2.94 -1.22
N ILE A 60 -15.83 4.02 -1.98
CA ILE A 60 -16.18 5.36 -1.46
C ILE A 60 -17.48 5.29 -0.69
N ASP A 61 -18.53 4.69 -1.27
CA ASP A 61 -19.83 4.57 -0.60
C ASP A 61 -19.76 3.75 0.70
N SER A 62 -18.97 2.67 0.69
CA SER A 62 -18.78 1.82 1.87
C SER A 62 -18.02 2.53 2.98
N LEU A 63 -16.98 3.31 2.63
CA LEU A 63 -16.19 4.06 3.59
C LEU A 63 -16.95 5.27 4.15
N ARG A 64 -17.75 5.96 3.34
CA ARG A 64 -18.63 7.07 3.80
C ARG A 64 -19.67 6.62 4.82
N LYS A 65 -20.15 5.38 4.74
CA LYS A 65 -21.11 4.82 5.71
C LYS A 65 -20.53 4.68 7.12
N LEU A 66 -19.21 4.74 7.29
CA LEU A 66 -18.57 4.72 8.61
C LEU A 66 -18.76 6.04 9.36
N ASP A 67 -19.00 7.14 8.65
CA ASP A 67 -19.22 8.48 9.21
C ASP A 67 -18.10 8.94 10.16
N MET A 68 -16.82 8.68 9.77
CA MET A 68 -15.64 8.91 10.60
C MET A 68 -14.67 9.96 10.03
N GLY A 69 -14.98 10.55 8.87
CA GLY A 69 -14.15 11.52 8.18
C GLY A 69 -14.58 11.70 6.73
N GLU A 70 -13.99 12.66 6.04
CA GLU A 70 -14.28 12.87 4.63
C GLU A 70 -13.65 11.78 3.76
N VAL A 71 -14.43 11.31 2.77
CA VAL A 71 -13.99 10.30 1.81
C VAL A 71 -14.24 10.80 0.40
N ASN A 72 -13.16 11.00 -0.34
CA ASN A 72 -13.17 11.38 -1.75
C ASN A 72 -12.25 10.46 -2.55
N GLY A 73 -12.32 10.55 -3.88
CA GLY A 73 -11.45 9.73 -4.72
C GLY A 73 -11.67 9.94 -6.20
N CYS A 74 -10.72 9.47 -7.00
CA CYS A 74 -10.78 9.53 -8.45
C CYS A 74 -10.22 8.28 -9.13
N LEU A 75 -10.61 8.10 -10.39
CA LEU A 75 -10.02 7.07 -11.25
C LEU A 75 -8.58 7.45 -11.57
N CYS A 76 -7.63 6.53 -11.32
CA CYS A 76 -6.22 6.74 -11.61
C CYS A 76 -5.52 5.43 -12.01
N ASN A 77 -4.95 5.43 -13.22
CA ASN A 77 -3.96 4.47 -13.63
C ASN A 77 -2.56 5.03 -13.31
N VAL A 78 -1.84 4.40 -12.38
CA VAL A 78 -0.52 4.84 -11.90
C VAL A 78 0.59 4.75 -12.96
N THR A 79 0.32 4.19 -14.14
CA THR A 79 1.26 4.21 -15.26
C THR A 79 1.16 5.50 -16.10
N LYS A 80 0.13 6.35 -15.88
CA LYS A 80 -0.18 7.54 -16.65
C LYS A 80 0.07 8.81 -15.84
N ASP A 81 1.09 9.58 -16.24
CA ASP A 81 1.51 10.79 -15.52
C ASP A 81 0.37 11.82 -15.41
N GLU A 82 -0.39 12.04 -16.48
CA GLU A 82 -1.51 12.98 -16.52
C GLU A 82 -2.66 12.59 -15.55
N GLN A 83 -2.85 11.29 -15.28
CA GLN A 83 -3.85 10.83 -14.32
C GLN A 83 -3.36 10.98 -12.89
N ILE A 84 -2.08 10.78 -12.64
CA ILE A 84 -1.45 11.02 -11.35
C ILE A 84 -1.51 12.51 -11.00
N GLU A 85 -1.11 13.40 -11.93
CA GLU A 85 -1.18 14.85 -11.72
C GLU A 85 -2.60 15.31 -11.39
N ARG A 86 -3.59 14.82 -12.15
CA ARG A 86 -5.01 15.08 -11.88
C ARG A 86 -5.42 14.60 -10.50
N MET A 87 -5.04 13.37 -10.09
CA MET A 87 -5.36 12.80 -8.79
C MET A 87 -4.86 13.69 -7.64
N PHE A 88 -3.59 14.13 -7.69
CA PHE A 88 -3.05 15.02 -6.66
C PHE A 88 -3.75 16.39 -6.65
N LYS A 89 -4.05 16.95 -7.83
CA LYS A 89 -4.79 18.21 -7.95
C LYS A 89 -6.19 18.11 -7.34
N GLU A 90 -6.92 17.04 -7.61
CA GLU A 90 -8.24 16.79 -7.04
C GLU A 90 -8.18 16.57 -5.52
N ALA A 91 -7.19 15.83 -5.01
CA ALA A 91 -7.01 15.62 -3.58
C ALA A 91 -6.74 16.93 -2.84
N ILE A 92 -5.87 17.81 -3.38
CA ILE A 92 -5.62 19.14 -2.83
C ILE A 92 -6.85 20.04 -2.92
N ALA A 93 -7.64 19.95 -3.99
CA ALA A 93 -8.87 20.72 -4.11
C ALA A 93 -9.92 20.33 -3.04
N CYS A 94 -9.95 19.04 -2.64
CA CYS A 94 -10.82 18.55 -1.58
C CYS A 94 -10.36 18.99 -0.18
N PHE A 95 -9.06 18.93 0.12
CA PHE A 95 -8.56 19.01 1.50
C PHE A 95 -7.63 20.19 1.77
N SER A 96 -7.30 21.00 0.77
CA SER A 96 -6.34 22.10 0.82
C SER A 96 -4.87 21.68 1.00
N ASN A 97 -4.58 20.53 1.62
CA ASN A 97 -3.25 19.96 1.77
C ASN A 97 -3.31 18.43 1.89
N LEU A 98 -2.14 17.78 1.84
CA LEU A 98 -1.96 16.36 2.16
C LEU A 98 -0.90 16.22 3.25
N ASN A 99 -1.14 15.29 4.18
CA ASN A 99 -0.19 14.93 5.24
C ASN A 99 0.50 13.59 4.97
N GLY A 100 -0.10 12.74 4.14
CA GLY A 100 0.50 11.46 3.82
C GLY A 100 0.01 10.85 2.52
N VAL A 101 0.87 10.01 1.94
CA VAL A 101 0.57 9.23 0.75
C VAL A 101 0.91 7.76 1.02
N ILE A 102 -0.08 6.90 0.88
CA ILE A 102 0.12 5.44 0.92
C ILE A 102 0.17 4.93 -0.51
N ASN A 103 1.36 4.61 -0.93
CA ASN A 103 1.67 4.14 -2.28
C ASN A 103 1.50 2.62 -2.33
N ASN A 104 0.24 2.18 -2.50
CA ASN A 104 -0.15 0.79 -2.40
C ASN A 104 -0.35 0.11 -3.77
N ALA A 105 -0.49 0.86 -4.85
CA ALA A 105 -0.68 0.30 -6.18
C ALA A 105 0.45 -0.67 -6.56
N GLY A 106 0.08 -1.83 -7.06
CA GLY A 106 1.01 -2.85 -7.52
C GLY A 106 0.28 -3.99 -8.19
N LEU A 107 0.95 -4.65 -9.09
CA LEU A 107 0.47 -5.80 -9.83
C LEU A 107 1.51 -6.92 -9.74
N GLY A 108 1.06 -8.12 -9.41
CA GLY A 108 1.84 -9.35 -9.50
C GLY A 108 1.40 -10.17 -10.72
N GLY A 109 1.96 -11.34 -10.83
CA GLY A 109 1.63 -12.35 -11.83
C GLY A 109 2.51 -13.56 -11.58
N GLU A 110 2.20 -14.68 -12.20
CA GLU A 110 3.03 -15.89 -12.11
C GLU A 110 3.41 -16.34 -13.52
N SER A 111 4.71 -16.39 -13.80
CA SER A 111 5.28 -16.92 -15.04
C SER A 111 6.73 -17.29 -14.80
N LYS A 112 7.14 -18.48 -15.28
CA LYS A 112 8.55 -18.83 -15.31
C LYS A 112 9.29 -17.90 -16.28
N LEU A 113 10.54 -17.55 -15.96
CA LEU A 113 11.29 -16.57 -16.74
C LEU A 113 11.44 -17.01 -18.21
N GLU A 114 11.63 -18.30 -18.49
CA GLU A 114 11.74 -18.85 -19.84
C GLU A 114 10.45 -18.76 -20.67
N GLU A 115 9.30 -18.62 -20.00
CA GLU A 115 7.97 -18.52 -20.62
C GLU A 115 7.42 -17.08 -20.60
N MET A 116 8.09 -16.19 -19.87
CA MET A 116 7.62 -14.82 -19.63
C MET A 116 7.75 -13.97 -20.89
N THR A 117 6.65 -13.37 -21.32
CA THR A 117 6.66 -12.41 -22.42
C THR A 117 7.17 -11.06 -21.95
N ASN A 118 7.73 -10.26 -22.87
CA ASN A 118 8.12 -8.87 -22.58
C ASN A 118 6.92 -8.06 -22.07
N ASP A 119 5.74 -8.22 -22.65
CA ASP A 119 4.53 -7.50 -22.23
C ASP A 119 4.15 -7.83 -20.77
N ALA A 120 4.27 -9.08 -20.35
CA ALA A 120 4.00 -9.49 -18.97
C ALA A 120 5.04 -8.90 -17.99
N TRP A 121 6.32 -8.90 -18.38
CA TRP A 121 7.38 -8.24 -17.64
C TRP A 121 7.13 -6.73 -17.52
N ASP A 122 6.95 -6.06 -18.65
CA ASP A 122 6.79 -4.60 -18.72
C ASP A 122 5.55 -4.13 -17.95
N LEU A 123 4.44 -4.85 -18.04
CA LEU A 123 3.23 -4.53 -17.30
C LEU A 123 3.46 -4.52 -15.77
N VAL A 124 4.16 -5.53 -15.23
CA VAL A 124 4.43 -5.62 -13.80
C VAL A 124 5.42 -4.53 -13.35
N ILE A 125 6.47 -4.30 -14.15
CA ILE A 125 7.46 -3.22 -13.87
C ILE A 125 6.78 -1.85 -13.94
N ASP A 126 5.97 -1.59 -14.96
CA ASP A 126 5.31 -0.30 -15.14
C ASP A 126 4.33 0.03 -14.02
N VAL A 127 3.50 -0.94 -13.62
CA VAL A 127 2.53 -0.70 -12.55
C VAL A 127 3.23 -0.63 -11.18
N THR A 128 4.14 -1.58 -10.89
CA THR A 128 4.62 -1.80 -9.53
C THR A 128 5.85 -0.95 -9.21
N LEU A 129 6.79 -0.79 -10.13
CA LEU A 129 8.01 -0.01 -9.91
C LEU A 129 7.89 1.41 -10.45
N ASN A 130 7.59 1.55 -11.76
CA ASN A 130 7.50 2.86 -12.38
C ASN A 130 6.33 3.67 -11.80
N GLY A 131 5.18 3.02 -11.55
CA GLY A 131 4.04 3.63 -10.88
C GLY A 131 4.39 4.13 -9.49
N ALA A 132 5.10 3.33 -8.69
CA ALA A 132 5.55 3.75 -7.36
C ALA A 132 6.49 4.98 -7.43
N MET A 133 7.44 4.98 -8.36
CA MET A 133 8.34 6.12 -8.60
C MET A 133 7.55 7.37 -8.98
N LYS A 134 6.61 7.27 -9.93
CA LYS A 134 5.78 8.39 -10.41
C LYS A 134 4.92 8.99 -9.29
N ILE A 135 4.30 8.15 -8.45
CA ILE A 135 3.55 8.60 -7.28
C ILE A 135 4.46 9.33 -6.29
N MET A 136 5.63 8.80 -5.94
CA MET A 136 6.58 9.48 -5.04
C MET A 136 7.00 10.83 -5.62
N ARG A 137 7.35 10.88 -6.91
CA ARG A 137 7.74 12.12 -7.60
C ARG A 137 6.65 13.19 -7.54
N ALA A 138 5.38 12.81 -7.72
CA ALA A 138 4.25 13.74 -7.64
C ALA A 138 3.89 14.12 -6.20
N ALA A 139 4.12 13.24 -5.22
CA ALA A 139 3.82 13.48 -3.82
C ALA A 139 4.78 14.47 -3.16
N ILE A 140 6.08 14.42 -3.47
CA ILE A 140 7.12 15.22 -2.81
C ILE A 140 6.79 16.73 -2.81
N PRO A 141 6.49 17.39 -3.95
CA PRO A 141 6.17 18.81 -3.95
C PRO A 141 4.98 19.19 -3.05
N VAL A 142 3.98 18.31 -2.99
CA VAL A 142 2.73 18.52 -2.24
C VAL A 142 2.91 18.33 -0.74
N LEU A 143 3.86 17.47 -0.34
CA LEU A 143 4.11 17.14 1.06
C LEU A 143 5.13 18.06 1.76
N LYS A 144 5.83 18.94 1.01
CA LYS A 144 6.85 19.83 1.58
C LYS A 144 6.28 20.76 2.66
N ASP A 145 5.13 21.35 2.42
CA ASP A 145 4.53 22.33 3.34
C ASP A 145 4.01 21.67 4.62
N THR A 146 3.64 20.41 4.57
CA THR A 146 3.12 19.65 5.71
C THR A 146 4.18 18.81 6.41
N GLN A 147 5.41 18.75 5.87
CA GLN A 147 6.45 17.81 6.31
C GLN A 147 5.90 16.38 6.38
N GLY A 148 5.18 16.00 5.32
CA GLY A 148 4.34 14.81 5.29
C GLY A 148 5.11 13.50 5.23
N VAL A 149 4.39 12.42 4.93
CA VAL A 149 4.97 11.07 4.91
C VAL A 149 4.54 10.31 3.66
N ILE A 150 5.45 9.48 3.13
CA ILE A 150 5.13 8.47 2.10
C ILE A 150 5.40 7.09 2.68
N VAL A 151 4.42 6.19 2.56
CA VAL A 151 4.63 4.78 2.91
C VAL A 151 4.36 3.92 1.69
N ASN A 152 5.40 3.22 1.23
CA ASN A 152 5.33 2.33 0.08
C ASN A 152 4.93 0.92 0.51
N ASN A 153 4.03 0.28 -0.24
CA ASN A 153 3.71 -1.14 -0.06
C ASN A 153 4.64 -1.98 -0.93
N ALA A 154 5.73 -2.48 -0.34
CA ALA A 154 6.70 -3.40 -0.96
C ALA A 154 6.19 -4.87 -0.91
N SER A 155 7.07 -5.83 -0.69
CA SER A 155 6.77 -7.25 -0.45
C SER A 155 8.01 -7.94 0.07
N VAL A 156 7.85 -9.01 0.88
CA VAL A 156 8.99 -9.88 1.25
C VAL A 156 9.68 -10.50 0.02
N LEU A 157 9.00 -10.61 -1.12
CA LEU A 157 9.60 -11.06 -2.37
C LEU A 157 10.65 -10.09 -2.95
N GLY A 158 10.75 -8.86 -2.45
CA GLY A 158 11.90 -8.00 -2.72
C GLY A 158 13.20 -8.47 -2.06
N TRP A 159 13.13 -9.37 -1.07
CA TRP A 159 14.27 -9.99 -0.39
C TRP A 159 14.37 -11.50 -0.60
N ARG A 160 13.22 -12.17 -0.81
CA ARG A 160 13.11 -13.63 -0.85
C ARG A 160 12.85 -14.11 -2.26
N ALA A 161 13.20 -15.35 -2.52
CA ALA A 161 12.95 -16.00 -3.80
C ALA A 161 11.63 -16.76 -3.80
N GLN A 162 10.90 -16.65 -4.91
CA GLN A 162 9.77 -17.50 -5.25
C GLN A 162 9.78 -17.75 -6.75
N ALA A 163 9.71 -19.01 -7.15
CA ALA A 163 9.62 -19.38 -8.56
C ALA A 163 8.40 -18.74 -9.23
N GLY A 164 8.53 -18.32 -10.48
CA GLY A 164 7.46 -17.68 -11.23
C GLY A 164 7.22 -16.20 -10.89
N GLN A 165 7.98 -15.60 -9.95
CA GLN A 165 7.78 -14.25 -9.46
C GLN A 165 8.92 -13.27 -9.81
N SER A 166 9.78 -13.59 -10.78
CA SER A 166 10.99 -12.82 -11.06
C SER A 166 10.73 -11.33 -11.37
N HIS A 167 9.73 -11.02 -12.20
CA HIS A 167 9.33 -9.63 -12.52
C HIS A 167 8.81 -8.88 -11.29
N TYR A 168 7.94 -9.51 -10.50
CA TYR A 168 7.36 -8.92 -9.30
C TYR A 168 8.43 -8.72 -8.20
N ALA A 169 9.29 -9.71 -8.00
CA ALA A 169 10.40 -9.61 -7.05
C ALA A 169 11.37 -8.48 -7.43
N ALA A 170 11.73 -8.38 -8.71
CA ALA A 170 12.57 -7.28 -9.22
C ALA A 170 11.90 -5.91 -8.99
N ALA A 171 10.60 -5.78 -9.30
CA ALA A 171 9.86 -4.54 -9.08
C ALA A 171 9.81 -4.17 -7.59
N LYS A 172 9.50 -5.11 -6.70
CA LYS A 172 9.40 -4.86 -5.26
C LYS A 172 10.76 -4.60 -4.60
N ALA A 173 11.83 -5.24 -5.06
CA ALA A 173 13.21 -4.88 -4.68
C ALA A 173 13.56 -3.44 -5.12
N GLY A 174 13.15 -3.05 -6.32
CA GLY A 174 13.27 -1.69 -6.83
C GLY A 174 12.52 -0.67 -5.97
N VAL A 175 11.29 -0.96 -5.54
CA VAL A 175 10.52 -0.10 -4.62
C VAL A 175 11.25 0.08 -3.28
N MET A 176 11.86 -0.98 -2.74
CA MET A 176 12.67 -0.88 -1.51
C MET A 176 13.91 0.00 -1.71
N ALA A 177 14.59 -0.13 -2.85
CA ALA A 177 15.75 0.71 -3.19
C ALA A 177 15.33 2.19 -3.35
N LEU A 178 14.25 2.47 -4.08
CA LEU A 178 13.67 3.81 -4.22
C LEU A 178 13.32 4.41 -2.85
N THR A 179 12.69 3.64 -1.97
CA THR A 179 12.35 4.09 -0.61
C THR A 179 13.56 4.64 0.11
N ARG A 180 14.70 3.92 0.09
CA ARG A 180 15.94 4.35 0.75
C ARG A 180 16.56 5.59 0.10
N CYS A 181 16.66 5.60 -1.23
CA CYS A 181 17.31 6.71 -1.96
C CYS A 181 16.47 8.00 -1.83
N VAL A 182 15.16 7.93 -2.12
CA VAL A 182 14.29 9.11 -2.11
C VAL A 182 14.10 9.66 -0.69
N ALA A 183 14.15 8.80 0.35
CA ALA A 183 14.16 9.26 1.74
C ALA A 183 15.34 10.22 2.03
N MET A 184 16.53 9.90 1.51
CA MET A 184 17.71 10.78 1.67
C MET A 184 17.58 12.10 0.90
N GLU A 185 16.91 12.08 -0.25
CA GLU A 185 16.67 13.28 -1.07
C GLU A 185 15.64 14.25 -0.43
N THR A 186 14.80 13.74 0.48
CA THR A 186 13.64 14.50 1.02
C THR A 186 13.79 14.88 2.48
N VAL A 187 14.85 14.46 3.15
CA VAL A 187 15.10 14.74 4.57
C VAL A 187 15.18 16.24 4.86
N GLU A 188 15.73 17.03 3.95
CA GLU A 188 15.81 18.48 4.09
C GLU A 188 14.43 19.17 4.16
N PHE A 189 13.39 18.53 3.60
CA PHE A 189 12.00 19.00 3.65
C PHE A 189 11.21 18.44 4.84
N GLY A 190 11.85 17.62 5.70
CA GLY A 190 11.16 16.95 6.80
C GLY A 190 10.20 15.84 6.37
N ILE A 191 10.24 15.41 5.10
CA ILE A 191 9.39 14.32 4.60
C ILE A 191 10.01 12.98 4.97
N ARG A 192 9.25 12.09 5.59
CA ARG A 192 9.66 10.72 5.87
C ARG A 192 9.14 9.76 4.79
N ILE A 193 9.99 8.84 4.35
CA ILE A 193 9.62 7.83 3.34
C ILE A 193 10.06 6.46 3.86
N ASN A 194 9.09 5.56 4.07
CA ASN A 194 9.33 4.19 4.52
C ASN A 194 8.55 3.19 3.68
N ALA A 195 8.82 1.91 3.86
CA ALA A 195 8.07 0.85 3.20
C ALA A 195 7.67 -0.26 4.16
N VAL A 196 6.54 -0.89 3.89
CA VAL A 196 6.13 -2.18 4.47
C VAL A 196 6.40 -3.27 3.45
N ALA A 197 6.93 -4.39 3.88
CA ALA A 197 7.13 -5.59 3.06
C ALA A 197 6.27 -6.74 3.62
N PRO A 198 5.01 -6.88 3.17
CA PRO A 198 4.14 -7.97 3.59
C PRO A 198 4.60 -9.33 3.06
N SER A 199 4.37 -10.40 3.84
CA SER A 199 4.32 -11.77 3.36
C SER A 199 2.93 -12.09 2.81
N LEU A 200 2.37 -13.25 3.13
CA LEU A 200 1.02 -13.63 2.71
C LEU A 200 -0.02 -12.75 3.41
N ALA A 201 -0.70 -11.89 2.64
CA ALA A 201 -1.85 -11.12 3.11
C ALA A 201 -3.13 -11.66 2.47
N MET A 202 -4.05 -12.13 3.30
CA MET A 202 -5.32 -12.69 2.85
C MET A 202 -6.25 -11.60 2.33
N ASN A 203 -6.89 -11.88 1.23
CA ASN A 203 -7.96 -11.06 0.69
C ASN A 203 -8.91 -11.93 -0.15
N PRO A 204 -10.17 -11.52 -0.36
CA PRO A 204 -11.14 -12.30 -1.11
C PRO A 204 -10.77 -12.57 -2.58
N HIS A 205 -9.90 -11.77 -3.17
CA HIS A 205 -9.40 -12.02 -4.53
C HIS A 205 -8.44 -13.20 -4.54
N LEU A 206 -7.52 -13.28 -3.60
CA LEU A 206 -6.57 -14.39 -3.47
C LEU A 206 -7.32 -15.73 -3.34
N SER A 207 -8.34 -15.79 -2.51
CA SER A 207 -9.18 -16.98 -2.31
C SER A 207 -10.03 -17.36 -3.53
N LYS A 208 -10.30 -16.41 -4.43
CA LYS A 208 -11.05 -16.67 -5.69
C LYS A 208 -10.15 -17.13 -6.83
N THR A 209 -8.88 -16.76 -6.81
CA THR A 209 -7.94 -16.99 -7.92
C THR A 209 -6.99 -18.15 -7.68
N ASN A 210 -6.91 -18.66 -6.44
CA ASN A 210 -6.03 -19.76 -6.07
C ASN A 210 -6.82 -20.92 -5.47
N SER A 211 -6.32 -22.14 -5.61
CA SER A 211 -6.93 -23.31 -4.98
C SER A 211 -6.69 -23.33 -3.46
N ASP A 212 -7.59 -23.99 -2.73
CA ASP A 212 -7.45 -24.15 -1.28
C ASP A 212 -6.13 -24.85 -0.90
N GLU A 213 -5.66 -25.80 -1.74
CA GLU A 213 -4.37 -26.48 -1.54
C GLU A 213 -3.20 -25.51 -1.65
N LEU A 214 -3.21 -24.61 -2.64
CA LEU A 214 -2.15 -23.62 -2.79
C LEU A 214 -2.15 -22.64 -1.62
N ILE A 215 -3.32 -22.21 -1.19
CA ILE A 215 -3.45 -21.33 0.00
C ILE A 215 -2.89 -22.03 1.22
N ALA A 216 -3.25 -23.30 1.47
CA ALA A 216 -2.74 -24.08 2.59
C ALA A 216 -1.20 -24.25 2.55
N ILE A 217 -0.61 -24.43 1.36
CA ILE A 217 0.85 -24.48 1.17
C ILE A 217 1.48 -23.12 1.54
N LEU A 218 0.88 -22.02 1.13
CA LEU A 218 1.38 -20.68 1.45
C LEU A 218 1.27 -20.39 2.96
N GLU A 219 0.15 -20.73 3.58
CA GLU A 219 -0.07 -20.57 5.01
C GLU A 219 0.88 -21.43 5.86
N SER A 220 1.23 -22.63 5.39
CA SER A 220 2.18 -23.52 6.09
C SER A 220 3.60 -22.93 6.19
N LYS A 221 3.94 -21.97 5.33
CA LYS A 221 5.21 -21.24 5.36
C LYS A 221 5.22 -20.12 6.41
N GLU A 222 4.05 -19.67 6.85
CA GLU A 222 3.92 -18.67 7.89
C GLU A 222 4.05 -19.33 9.27
N ALA A 223 4.83 -18.74 10.20
CA ALA A 223 5.04 -19.33 11.54
C ALA A 223 3.74 -19.39 12.35
N PHE A 224 2.78 -18.50 12.07
CA PHE A 224 1.46 -18.52 12.70
C PHE A 224 0.50 -19.52 12.04
N GLY A 225 0.90 -20.19 10.95
CA GLY A 225 0.05 -21.14 10.21
C GLY A 225 -1.16 -20.48 9.52
N ARG A 226 -1.10 -19.17 9.28
CA ARG A 226 -2.12 -18.40 8.58
C ARG A 226 -1.50 -17.21 7.83
N GLY A 227 -2.17 -16.72 6.81
CA GLY A 227 -1.86 -15.42 6.24
C GLY A 227 -2.27 -14.27 7.19
N ALA A 228 -1.69 -13.10 7.00
CA ALA A 228 -2.11 -11.90 7.69
C ALA A 228 -3.48 -11.43 7.15
N GLU A 229 -4.36 -10.96 8.02
CA GLU A 229 -5.50 -10.19 7.63
C GLU A 229 -5.04 -8.86 6.99
N SER A 230 -5.73 -8.37 5.97
CA SER A 230 -5.34 -7.12 5.30
C SER A 230 -5.23 -5.92 6.26
N TRP A 231 -6.03 -5.90 7.33
CA TRP A 231 -5.98 -4.85 8.34
C TRP A 231 -4.74 -4.96 9.26
N GLU A 232 -4.14 -6.13 9.43
CA GLU A 232 -2.88 -6.28 10.17
C GLU A 232 -1.72 -5.58 9.43
N ILE A 233 -1.71 -5.68 8.09
CA ILE A 233 -0.77 -4.93 7.26
C ILE A 233 -1.07 -3.43 7.30
N ALA A 234 -2.37 -3.05 7.24
CA ALA A 234 -2.78 -1.66 7.36
C ALA A 234 -2.28 -1.01 8.66
N ASN A 235 -2.30 -1.70 9.79
CA ASN A 235 -1.78 -1.17 11.05
C ASN A 235 -0.28 -0.80 10.99
N ILE A 236 0.52 -1.54 10.23
CA ILE A 236 1.94 -1.24 10.05
C ILE A 236 2.11 -0.03 9.13
N LEU A 237 1.27 0.09 8.08
CA LEU A 237 1.23 1.29 7.23
C LEU A 237 0.86 2.53 8.06
N LEU A 238 -0.14 2.43 8.95
CA LEU A 238 -0.51 3.48 9.86
C LEU A 238 0.63 3.86 10.82
N PHE A 239 1.28 2.87 11.44
CA PHE A 239 2.43 3.11 12.31
C PHE A 239 3.51 3.91 11.59
N LEU A 240 3.90 3.51 10.39
CA LEU A 240 4.93 4.19 9.61
C LEU A 240 4.49 5.58 9.12
N ALA A 241 3.19 5.80 8.94
CA ALA A 241 2.64 7.10 8.58
C ALA A 241 2.47 8.04 9.79
N SER A 242 2.40 7.51 11.01
CA SER A 242 2.14 8.28 12.23
C SER A 242 3.42 8.88 12.84
N ASP A 243 3.25 9.77 13.81
CA ASP A 243 4.33 10.36 14.60
C ASP A 243 5.01 9.34 15.53
N LEU A 244 4.41 8.14 15.73
CA LEU A 244 5.04 7.03 16.46
C LEU A 244 6.32 6.52 15.79
N SER A 245 6.48 6.78 14.49
CA SER A 245 7.67 6.45 13.71
C SER A 245 8.49 7.68 13.31
N SER A 246 8.44 8.76 14.10
CA SER A 246 9.06 10.07 13.79
C SER A 246 10.58 10.00 13.55
N TYR A 247 11.27 9.01 14.09
CA TYR A 247 12.72 8.80 13.88
C TYR A 247 13.05 7.85 12.72
N MET A 248 12.02 7.41 11.96
CA MET A 248 12.19 6.43 10.88
C MET A 248 12.02 7.08 9.50
N THR A 249 13.07 6.99 8.67
CA THR A 249 13.01 7.29 7.24
C THR A 249 13.99 6.40 6.49
N GLY A 250 13.64 5.97 5.27
CA GLY A 250 14.43 5.03 4.48
C GLY A 250 14.31 3.56 4.91
N GLU A 251 13.45 3.25 5.88
CA GLU A 251 13.31 1.92 6.43
C GLU A 251 12.33 1.05 5.62
N VAL A 252 12.62 -0.25 5.57
CA VAL A 252 11.73 -1.26 5.00
C VAL A 252 11.41 -2.28 6.08
N ILE A 253 10.17 -2.27 6.56
CA ILE A 253 9.73 -3.11 7.67
C ILE A 253 9.05 -4.37 7.14
N SER A 254 9.54 -5.53 7.54
CA SER A 254 8.90 -6.82 7.24
C SER A 254 7.62 -6.97 8.05
N ALA A 255 6.48 -7.12 7.36
CA ALA A 255 5.20 -7.51 7.93
C ALA A 255 4.94 -8.99 7.65
N SER A 256 5.64 -9.86 8.37
CA SER A 256 5.72 -11.29 8.05
C SER A 256 5.88 -12.12 9.31
N SER A 257 5.23 -13.25 9.35
CA SER A 257 5.48 -14.31 10.32
C SER A 257 6.36 -15.44 9.75
N GLN A 258 6.83 -15.33 8.52
CA GLN A 258 7.77 -16.28 7.95
C GLN A 258 9.12 -16.20 8.65
N ARG A 259 9.77 -17.34 8.81
CA ARG A 259 11.16 -17.38 9.27
C ARG A 259 12.07 -16.70 8.23
N ALA A 260 13.04 -15.95 8.71
CA ALA A 260 14.05 -15.30 7.89
C ALA A 260 14.91 -16.32 7.13
#